data_287e9ff973b2fc227e6971abcdda2f0c
#
_entry.id   287e9ff973b2fc227e6971abcdda2f0c
#
_cell.length_a   1.000
_cell.length_b   1.000
_cell.length_c   1.000
_cell.angle_alpha   90.00
_cell.angle_beta   90.00
_cell.angle_gamma   90.00
#
_symmetry.space_group_name_H-M   'P 1'
#
loop_
_entity.id
_entity.type
_entity.pdbx_description
1 polymer ?
#
loop_
_entity_poly.entity_id
_entity_poly.type
_entity_poly.pdbx_seq_one_letter_code
_entity_poly.pdbx_strand_id
1 'polypeptide(L)'
;MLTITVAQDGSGDFASVSEAVLAVPYDCRAEIHIGPGTYREKLVCEKQDIALLGAGMDETRIVWGDGGRLPHPDGRPTHTFRSYPALFSGEGLRVENLTIENDAGPGAEVGQAVAAYVDSARAFFADVRLLGNQDTLFCAPLPEKEREKDGFLGPRGLAPRRPTAQYYRHCQIAGDIDFIFGGADALFEQCTIRTVNNHLPVSYVTAPSGRADGLGFVFWDCDFVSDDCPAGTVFLGRPWRPTGKTAVLDCRLGAHIAPEGFSPWQSRTDSDLACFAEAGSTGEGAAARGAWVKQLDGQQAEELLRCARKLCRPE
;
A
#
# COMPACT_ATOMS: atom_id res chain seq x y z
N MET A 1 -21.93 -19.35 -1.51
CA MET A 1 -20.86 -18.63 -0.80
C MET A 1 -20.44 -19.51 0.35
N LEU A 2 -19.16 -19.79 0.49
CA LEU A 2 -18.59 -20.58 1.59
C LEU A 2 -18.28 -19.65 2.76
N THR A 3 -18.58 -20.05 3.99
CA THR A 3 -18.20 -19.33 5.20
C THR A 3 -17.27 -20.21 6.02
N ILE A 4 -16.12 -19.68 6.40
CA ILE A 4 -15.08 -20.36 7.18
C ILE A 4 -14.75 -19.50 8.41
N THR A 5 -14.52 -20.14 9.53
CA THR A 5 -14.09 -19.48 10.77
C THR A 5 -12.66 -19.88 11.13
N VAL A 6 -11.87 -18.90 11.57
CA VAL A 6 -10.49 -19.10 12.03
C VAL A 6 -10.37 -18.64 13.46
N ALA A 7 -9.90 -19.51 14.36
CA ALA A 7 -9.66 -19.19 15.76
C ALA A 7 -8.47 -20.00 16.30
N GLN A 8 -7.50 -19.32 16.90
CA GLN A 8 -6.27 -19.96 17.41
C GLN A 8 -6.51 -20.93 18.59
N ASP A 9 -7.61 -20.76 19.31
CA ASP A 9 -8.01 -21.64 20.41
C ASP A 9 -8.66 -22.96 19.96
N GLY A 10 -8.82 -23.16 18.64
CA GLY A 10 -9.44 -24.34 18.06
C GLY A 10 -10.97 -24.33 18.02
N SER A 11 -11.62 -23.22 18.36
CA SER A 11 -13.07 -23.07 18.27
C SER A 11 -13.59 -22.81 16.85
N GLY A 12 -12.69 -22.44 15.92
CA GLY A 12 -13.00 -22.25 14.50
C GLY A 12 -12.81 -23.52 13.67
N ASP A 13 -13.13 -23.43 12.37
CA ASP A 13 -12.88 -24.49 11.40
C ASP A 13 -11.38 -24.71 11.18
N PHE A 14 -10.57 -23.65 11.33
CA PHE A 14 -9.11 -23.66 11.21
C PHE A 14 -8.47 -22.83 12.34
N ALA A 15 -7.22 -23.16 12.69
CA ALA A 15 -6.40 -22.36 13.59
C ALA A 15 -5.48 -21.36 12.88
N SER A 16 -5.32 -21.47 11.56
CA SER A 16 -4.45 -20.68 10.70
C SER A 16 -5.26 -20.04 9.56
N VAL A 17 -4.97 -18.77 9.26
CA VAL A 17 -5.58 -18.05 8.13
C VAL A 17 -5.13 -18.66 6.79
N SER A 18 -3.85 -19.06 6.71
CA SER A 18 -3.30 -19.68 5.50
C SER A 18 -3.96 -21.03 5.18
N GLU A 19 -4.22 -21.87 6.20
CA GLU A 19 -4.95 -23.13 6.03
C GLU A 19 -6.40 -22.90 5.60
N ALA A 20 -7.08 -21.91 6.19
CA ALA A 20 -8.43 -21.54 5.81
C ALA A 20 -8.50 -21.06 4.34
N VAL A 21 -7.58 -20.19 3.90
CA VAL A 21 -7.50 -19.75 2.51
C VAL A 21 -7.20 -20.92 1.57
N LEU A 22 -6.28 -21.83 1.94
CA LEU A 22 -5.94 -22.99 1.14
C LEU A 22 -7.15 -23.91 0.94
N ALA A 23 -7.99 -24.09 1.97
CA ALA A 23 -9.17 -24.94 1.94
C ALA A 23 -10.30 -24.43 1.03
N VAL A 24 -10.31 -23.13 0.68
CA VAL A 24 -11.31 -22.59 -0.26
C VAL A 24 -11.08 -23.16 -1.65
N PRO A 25 -12.06 -23.80 -2.31
CA PRO A 25 -11.96 -24.19 -3.70
C PRO A 25 -11.77 -22.99 -4.64
N TYR A 26 -11.05 -23.16 -5.76
CA TYR A 26 -10.75 -22.05 -6.68
C TYR A 26 -11.97 -21.45 -7.39
N ASP A 27 -13.06 -22.21 -7.49
CA ASP A 27 -14.32 -21.84 -8.13
C ASP A 27 -15.40 -21.34 -7.14
N CYS A 28 -15.01 -21.16 -5.87
CA CYS A 28 -15.93 -20.73 -4.81
C CYS A 28 -15.66 -19.32 -4.32
N ARG A 29 -16.72 -18.57 -4.08
CA ARG A 29 -16.68 -17.35 -3.27
C ARG A 29 -16.68 -17.72 -1.80
N ALA A 30 -15.85 -17.04 -0.99
CA ALA A 30 -15.75 -17.33 0.43
C ALA A 30 -15.64 -16.08 1.30
N GLU A 31 -16.20 -16.19 2.49
CA GLU A 31 -15.94 -15.27 3.61
C GLU A 31 -15.20 -16.04 4.70
N ILE A 32 -14.03 -15.56 5.09
CA ILE A 32 -13.20 -16.11 6.15
C ILE A 32 -13.27 -15.13 7.34
N HIS A 33 -13.97 -15.54 8.38
CA HIS A 33 -14.08 -14.79 9.63
C HIS A 33 -12.93 -15.17 10.55
N ILE A 34 -12.05 -14.20 10.82
CA ILE A 34 -10.82 -14.41 11.57
C ILE A 34 -10.99 -13.84 12.98
N GLY A 35 -11.00 -14.72 13.96
CA GLY A 35 -11.13 -14.36 15.38
C GLY A 35 -9.94 -13.54 15.90
N PRO A 36 -10.06 -13.00 17.13
CA PRO A 36 -8.97 -12.30 17.80
C PRO A 36 -7.72 -13.17 17.91
N GLY A 37 -6.55 -12.56 17.70
CA GLY A 37 -5.26 -13.24 17.83
C GLY A 37 -4.17 -12.65 16.95
N THR A 38 -2.93 -13.06 17.20
CA THR A 38 -1.78 -12.73 16.38
C THR A 38 -1.36 -13.96 15.58
N TYR A 39 -1.70 -13.97 14.30
CA TYR A 39 -1.43 -15.04 13.35
C TYR A 39 -0.06 -14.78 12.72
N ARG A 40 0.97 -15.48 13.24
CA ARG A 40 2.36 -15.33 12.73
C ARG A 40 2.59 -16.29 11.56
N GLU A 41 2.22 -15.84 10.39
CA GLU A 41 2.25 -16.66 9.17
C GLU A 41 2.44 -15.82 7.89
N LYS A 42 2.90 -16.46 6.81
CA LYS A 42 2.94 -15.86 5.47
C LYS A 42 1.73 -16.34 4.68
N LEU A 43 0.81 -15.43 4.47
CA LEU A 43 -0.42 -15.68 3.74
C LEU A 43 -0.21 -15.48 2.24
N VAL A 44 -0.57 -16.47 1.44
CA VAL A 44 -0.68 -16.35 -0.03
C VAL A 44 -2.12 -16.64 -0.43
N CYS A 45 -2.82 -15.61 -0.88
CA CYS A 45 -4.21 -15.71 -1.32
C CYS A 45 -4.32 -15.48 -2.83
N GLU A 46 -4.49 -16.57 -3.58
CA GLU A 46 -4.70 -16.57 -5.04
C GLU A 46 -6.16 -16.85 -5.41
N LYS A 47 -7.05 -16.90 -4.41
CA LYS A 47 -8.47 -17.22 -4.58
C LYS A 47 -9.24 -16.01 -5.12
N GLN A 48 -10.33 -16.30 -5.85
CA GLN A 48 -11.22 -15.28 -6.39
C GLN A 48 -12.38 -14.99 -5.43
N ASP A 49 -12.87 -13.76 -5.44
CA ASP A 49 -14.05 -13.33 -4.68
C ASP A 49 -13.98 -13.75 -3.20
N ILE A 50 -12.85 -13.48 -2.56
CA ILE A 50 -12.60 -13.84 -1.16
C ILE A 50 -12.66 -12.62 -0.26
N ALA A 51 -13.31 -12.77 0.89
CA ALA A 51 -13.32 -11.80 1.97
C ALA A 51 -12.57 -12.34 3.19
N LEU A 52 -11.62 -11.55 3.71
CA LEU A 52 -10.96 -11.77 5.00
C LEU A 52 -11.51 -10.75 5.99
N LEU A 53 -12.23 -11.22 7.00
CA LEU A 53 -12.97 -10.40 7.94
C LEU A 53 -12.44 -10.64 9.35
N GLY A 54 -11.64 -9.71 9.87
CA GLY A 54 -11.12 -9.75 11.23
C GLY A 54 -12.13 -9.28 12.27
N ALA A 55 -11.81 -9.45 13.54
CA ALA A 55 -12.63 -9.00 14.69
C ALA A 55 -12.43 -7.49 14.96
N GLY A 56 -11.33 -6.90 14.51
CA GLY A 56 -10.98 -5.49 14.68
C GLY A 56 -9.50 -5.27 14.40
N MET A 57 -9.11 -4.02 14.07
CA MET A 57 -7.71 -3.67 13.81
C MET A 57 -6.78 -3.97 15.00
N ASP A 58 -7.28 -3.86 16.24
CA ASP A 58 -6.50 -4.12 17.43
C ASP A 58 -6.57 -5.59 17.89
N GLU A 59 -7.54 -6.34 17.37
CA GLU A 59 -7.85 -7.68 17.84
C GLU A 59 -7.28 -8.77 16.92
N THR A 60 -7.36 -8.60 15.59
CA THR A 60 -6.89 -9.58 14.63
C THR A 60 -5.65 -9.05 13.89
N ARG A 61 -4.52 -9.78 13.99
CA ARG A 61 -3.25 -9.37 13.37
C ARG A 61 -2.62 -10.53 12.60
N ILE A 62 -2.26 -10.29 11.33
CA ILE A 62 -1.43 -11.17 10.50
C ILE A 62 -0.04 -10.56 10.47
N VAL A 63 0.97 -11.28 10.97
CA VAL A 63 2.31 -10.72 11.21
C VAL A 63 3.39 -11.65 10.67
N TRP A 64 4.38 -11.08 9.99
CA TRP A 64 5.61 -11.78 9.61
C TRP A 64 6.76 -10.80 9.44
N GLY A 65 7.99 -11.23 9.74
CA GLY A 65 9.16 -10.37 9.73
C GLY A 65 10.22 -10.82 8.75
N ASP A 66 10.03 -10.56 7.45
CA ASP A 66 11.05 -10.71 6.42
C ASP A 66 11.44 -9.34 5.85
N GLY A 67 12.74 -9.09 5.70
CA GLY A 67 13.27 -7.89 5.05
C GLY A 67 14.10 -8.24 3.82
N GLY A 68 14.19 -7.35 2.86
CA GLY A 68 14.83 -7.59 1.56
C GLY A 68 16.30 -8.01 1.65
N ARG A 69 17.02 -7.58 2.69
CA ARG A 69 18.43 -7.94 2.95
C ARG A 69 18.60 -9.21 3.78
N LEU A 70 17.54 -9.67 4.44
CA LEU A 70 17.61 -10.88 5.27
C LEU A 70 17.84 -12.13 4.42
N PRO A 71 18.50 -13.18 4.95
CA PRO A 71 18.75 -14.38 4.21
C PRO A 71 17.44 -15.15 3.93
N HIS A 72 17.33 -15.70 2.71
CA HIS A 72 16.23 -16.57 2.30
C HIS A 72 16.73 -18.03 2.20
N PRO A 73 15.88 -19.06 2.40
CA PRO A 73 16.26 -20.46 2.34
C PRO A 73 16.95 -20.93 1.04
N ASP A 74 16.77 -20.20 -0.08
CA ASP A 74 17.47 -20.50 -1.35
C ASP A 74 18.92 -19.99 -1.41
N GLY A 75 19.45 -19.44 -0.31
CA GLY A 75 20.81 -18.94 -0.19
C GLY A 75 21.03 -17.53 -0.73
N ARG A 76 20.00 -16.87 -1.24
CA ARG A 76 20.03 -15.46 -1.69
C ARG A 76 19.39 -14.54 -0.64
N PRO A 77 19.54 -13.21 -0.74
CA PRO A 77 18.70 -12.28 0.03
C PRO A 77 17.22 -12.48 -0.28
N THR A 78 16.36 -12.15 0.68
CA THR A 78 14.90 -12.24 0.51
C THR A 78 14.41 -11.37 -0.64
N HIS A 79 15.00 -10.20 -0.86
CA HIS A 79 14.54 -9.16 -1.79
C HIS A 79 13.12 -8.63 -1.45
N THR A 80 12.78 -7.46 -1.96
CA THR A 80 11.53 -6.74 -1.67
C THR A 80 10.29 -7.61 -1.84
N PHE A 81 10.15 -8.26 -2.99
CA PHE A 81 8.90 -8.93 -3.39
C PHE A 81 8.74 -10.36 -2.87
N ARG A 82 9.58 -10.74 -1.90
CA ARG A 82 9.44 -11.99 -1.12
C ARG A 82 9.28 -11.75 0.38
N SER A 83 9.29 -10.47 0.82
CA SER A 83 9.28 -10.11 2.25
C SER A 83 7.90 -10.09 2.91
N TYR A 84 6.82 -10.14 2.15
CA TYR A 84 5.45 -9.93 2.60
C TYR A 84 4.95 -10.97 3.63
N PRO A 85 4.24 -10.56 4.68
CA PRO A 85 3.31 -11.40 5.45
C PRO A 85 2.05 -11.76 4.66
N ALA A 86 1.54 -10.88 3.77
CA ALA A 86 0.36 -11.19 2.99
C ALA A 86 0.53 -10.81 1.51
N LEU A 87 0.31 -11.79 0.61
CA LEU A 87 0.23 -11.62 -0.83
C LEU A 87 -1.17 -11.98 -1.32
N PHE A 88 -1.76 -11.08 -2.10
CA PHE A 88 -3.07 -11.23 -2.70
C PHE A 88 -2.97 -11.13 -4.22
N SER A 89 -3.37 -12.15 -4.97
CA SER A 89 -3.25 -12.18 -6.44
C SER A 89 -4.50 -12.67 -7.17
N GLY A 90 -5.57 -12.98 -6.44
CA GLY A 90 -6.88 -13.30 -7.01
C GLY A 90 -7.64 -12.06 -7.50
N GLU A 91 -8.87 -12.24 -7.93
CA GLU A 91 -9.80 -11.15 -8.28
C GLU A 91 -10.87 -11.00 -7.20
N GLY A 92 -11.40 -9.78 -7.00
CA GLY A 92 -12.51 -9.56 -6.07
C GLY A 92 -12.10 -9.72 -4.60
N LEU A 93 -10.92 -9.25 -4.22
CA LEU A 93 -10.44 -9.28 -2.84
C LEU A 93 -11.18 -8.26 -1.96
N ARG A 94 -11.57 -8.68 -0.77
CA ARG A 94 -12.08 -7.83 0.31
C ARG A 94 -11.35 -8.16 1.62
N VAL A 95 -10.81 -7.15 2.29
CA VAL A 95 -10.13 -7.29 3.59
C VAL A 95 -10.67 -6.24 4.55
N GLU A 96 -11.15 -6.66 5.72
CA GLU A 96 -11.75 -5.74 6.69
C GLU A 96 -11.38 -6.07 8.13
N ASN A 97 -11.33 -5.03 8.97
CA ASN A 97 -11.25 -5.13 10.42
C ASN A 97 -10.05 -5.94 10.94
N LEU A 98 -8.86 -5.74 10.39
CA LEU A 98 -7.65 -6.43 10.84
C LEU A 98 -6.38 -5.60 10.62
N THR A 99 -5.28 -6.07 11.20
CA THR A 99 -3.95 -5.54 10.97
C THR A 99 -3.11 -6.54 10.17
N ILE A 100 -2.37 -6.04 9.17
CA ILE A 100 -1.29 -6.77 8.48
C ILE A 100 0.01 -6.04 8.77
N GLU A 101 1.01 -6.74 9.30
CA GLU A 101 2.24 -6.12 9.77
C GLU A 101 3.48 -6.89 9.31
N ASN A 102 4.45 -6.17 8.76
CA ASN A 102 5.81 -6.68 8.61
C ASN A 102 6.66 -6.12 9.76
N ASP A 103 7.01 -6.98 10.71
CA ASP A 103 7.77 -6.64 11.92
C ASP A 103 9.28 -6.89 11.80
N ALA A 104 9.82 -6.95 10.57
CA ALA A 104 11.25 -7.18 10.34
C ALA A 104 12.15 -6.08 10.93
N GLY A 105 11.64 -4.84 11.01
CA GLY A 105 12.35 -3.71 11.57
C GLY A 105 12.70 -2.61 10.55
N PRO A 106 13.59 -1.67 10.94
CA PRO A 106 13.92 -0.51 10.13
C PRO A 106 14.59 -0.86 8.79
N GLY A 107 14.21 -0.15 7.72
CA GLY A 107 14.78 -0.36 6.38
C GLY A 107 16.31 -0.18 6.30
N ALA A 108 16.91 0.63 7.18
CA ALA A 108 18.36 0.77 7.29
C ALA A 108 19.06 -0.57 7.61
N GLU A 109 18.41 -1.43 8.39
CA GLU A 109 18.92 -2.73 8.81
C GLU A 109 18.52 -3.85 7.87
N VAL A 110 17.20 -3.96 7.60
CA VAL A 110 16.61 -5.12 6.91
C VAL A 110 16.31 -4.89 5.43
N GLY A 111 16.42 -3.64 4.95
CA GLY A 111 16.02 -3.25 3.60
C GLY A 111 14.50 -3.10 3.48
N GLN A 112 13.99 -3.20 2.27
CA GLN A 112 12.56 -3.15 1.97
C GLN A 112 11.82 -4.31 2.66
N ALA A 113 10.66 -4.03 3.25
CA ALA A 113 9.90 -4.99 4.05
C ALA A 113 8.39 -4.79 3.82
N VAL A 114 7.88 -5.37 2.73
CA VAL A 114 6.46 -5.26 2.35
C VAL A 114 5.57 -5.89 3.41
N ALA A 115 4.52 -5.20 3.86
CA ALA A 115 3.48 -5.78 4.71
C ALA A 115 2.33 -6.37 3.86
N ALA A 116 1.85 -5.65 2.86
CA ALA A 116 0.82 -6.15 1.96
C ALA A 116 1.25 -6.03 0.49
N TYR A 117 1.28 -7.16 -0.20
CA TYR A 117 1.50 -7.25 -1.65
C TYR A 117 0.15 -7.46 -2.32
N VAL A 118 -0.40 -6.42 -2.94
CA VAL A 118 -1.75 -6.45 -3.52
C VAL A 118 -1.68 -6.45 -5.05
N ASP A 119 -1.80 -7.63 -5.67
CA ASP A 119 -1.84 -7.86 -7.13
C ASP A 119 -3.21 -8.38 -7.60
N SER A 120 -4.25 -8.07 -6.86
CA SER A 120 -5.62 -8.38 -7.21
C SER A 120 -6.14 -7.37 -8.25
N ALA A 121 -6.89 -7.84 -9.25
CA ALA A 121 -7.45 -6.97 -10.28
C ALA A 121 -8.39 -5.92 -9.69
N ARG A 122 -9.18 -6.32 -8.68
CA ARG A 122 -9.98 -5.43 -7.83
C ARG A 122 -9.78 -5.80 -6.38
N ALA A 123 -9.41 -4.83 -5.54
CA ALA A 123 -9.19 -5.03 -4.12
C ALA A 123 -9.87 -3.92 -3.31
N PHE A 124 -10.52 -4.33 -2.24
CA PHE A 124 -11.15 -3.44 -1.28
C PHE A 124 -10.62 -3.71 0.14
N PHE A 125 -10.13 -2.66 0.78
CA PHE A 125 -9.69 -2.66 2.17
C PHE A 125 -10.50 -1.64 2.95
N ALA A 126 -11.12 -2.05 4.05
CA ALA A 126 -11.84 -1.15 4.95
C ALA A 126 -11.49 -1.44 6.41
N ASP A 127 -11.22 -0.37 7.17
CA ASP A 127 -10.88 -0.51 8.59
C ASP A 127 -9.71 -1.49 8.79
N VAL A 128 -8.65 -1.35 7.97
CA VAL A 128 -7.44 -2.18 7.97
C VAL A 128 -6.25 -1.34 8.36
N ARG A 129 -5.38 -1.92 9.20
CA ARG A 129 -4.09 -1.32 9.51
C ARG A 129 -2.98 -2.06 8.78
N LEU A 130 -2.16 -1.34 8.01
CA LEU A 130 -0.98 -1.85 7.31
C LEU A 130 0.26 -1.23 7.96
N LEU A 131 1.06 -2.05 8.63
CA LEU A 131 2.21 -1.60 9.40
C LEU A 131 3.52 -2.14 8.84
N GLY A 132 4.50 -1.27 8.72
CA GLY A 132 5.86 -1.59 8.29
C GLY A 132 6.77 -0.38 8.42
N ASN A 133 7.89 -0.44 7.71
CA ASN A 133 8.85 0.64 7.58
C ASN A 133 9.01 0.99 6.10
N GLN A 134 10.12 0.59 5.47
CA GLN A 134 10.34 0.83 4.05
C GLN A 134 9.48 -0.12 3.19
N ASP A 135 8.75 0.43 2.20
CA ASP A 135 7.98 -0.33 1.21
C ASP A 135 6.75 -1.10 1.80
N THR A 136 6.01 -0.55 2.76
CA THR A 136 4.94 -1.22 3.51
C THR A 136 3.82 -1.79 2.62
N LEU A 137 3.26 -0.98 1.72
CA LEU A 137 2.15 -1.38 0.84
C LEU A 137 2.57 -1.36 -0.62
N PHE A 138 2.64 -2.53 -1.24
CA PHE A 138 2.83 -2.66 -2.67
C PHE A 138 1.50 -2.79 -3.41
N CYS A 139 1.14 -1.75 -4.16
CA CYS A 139 -0.02 -1.69 -5.05
C CYS A 139 0.39 -2.12 -6.46
N ALA A 140 0.37 -3.44 -6.76
CA ALA A 140 0.78 -3.97 -8.06
C ALA A 140 -0.09 -3.39 -9.20
N PRO A 141 0.38 -3.42 -10.46
CA PRO A 141 1.43 -4.28 -10.96
C PRO A 141 2.85 -3.74 -10.77
N LEU A 142 3.82 -4.64 -10.90
CA LEU A 142 5.22 -4.28 -11.09
C LEU A 142 5.40 -3.50 -12.40
N PRO A 143 6.39 -2.59 -12.49
CA PRO A 143 6.78 -2.00 -13.77
C PRO A 143 7.19 -3.04 -14.81
N GLU A 144 7.18 -2.65 -16.10
CA GLU A 144 7.55 -3.53 -17.22
C GLU A 144 8.99 -4.05 -17.11
N LYS A 145 9.92 -3.22 -16.63
CA LYS A 145 11.34 -3.56 -16.53
C LYS A 145 11.87 -3.27 -15.13
N GLU A 146 12.66 -4.20 -14.62
CA GLU A 146 13.45 -3.99 -13.42
C GLU A 146 14.57 -2.96 -13.68
N ARG A 147 15.01 -2.27 -12.63
CA ARG A 147 16.14 -1.34 -12.68
C ARG A 147 17.46 -2.05 -12.39
N GLU A 148 17.41 -3.05 -11.57
CA GLU A 148 18.56 -3.82 -11.10
C GLU A 148 18.27 -5.31 -11.32
N LYS A 149 19.31 -6.09 -11.54
CA LYS A 149 19.20 -7.54 -11.67
C LYS A 149 18.52 -8.13 -10.42
N ASP A 150 17.57 -9.02 -10.63
CA ASP A 150 16.76 -9.66 -9.60
C ASP A 150 15.89 -8.68 -8.77
N GLY A 151 15.73 -7.44 -9.23
CA GLY A 151 14.94 -6.41 -8.55
C GLY A 151 13.46 -6.77 -8.39
N PHE A 152 12.93 -7.65 -9.25
CA PHE A 152 11.55 -8.17 -9.17
C PHE A 152 11.50 -9.64 -8.74
N LEU A 153 12.55 -10.14 -8.13
CA LEU A 153 12.59 -11.53 -7.66
C LEU A 153 11.47 -11.77 -6.64
N GLY A 154 10.50 -12.60 -7.02
CA GLY A 154 9.34 -12.92 -6.19
C GLY A 154 8.29 -13.71 -6.96
N PRO A 155 7.22 -14.17 -6.29
CA PRO A 155 6.23 -15.07 -6.90
C PRO A 155 5.47 -14.44 -8.06
N ARG A 156 5.40 -13.10 -8.11
CA ARG A 156 4.72 -12.35 -9.18
C ARG A 156 5.67 -11.64 -10.14
N GLY A 157 6.97 -11.90 -10.07
CA GLY A 157 7.98 -11.27 -10.92
C GLY A 157 7.72 -11.43 -12.42
N LEU A 158 7.18 -12.57 -12.83
CA LEU A 158 6.82 -12.90 -14.23
C LEU A 158 5.31 -12.77 -14.52
N ALA A 159 4.50 -12.32 -13.57
CA ALA A 159 3.07 -12.15 -13.78
C ALA A 159 2.77 -11.05 -14.83
N PRO A 160 1.67 -11.16 -15.59
CA PRO A 160 1.24 -10.12 -16.51
C PRO A 160 1.07 -8.76 -15.80
N ARG A 161 1.51 -7.69 -16.45
CA ARG A 161 1.39 -6.30 -15.96
C ARG A 161 -0.01 -5.75 -16.28
N ARG A 162 -1.05 -6.37 -15.70
CA ARG A 162 -2.44 -5.97 -15.91
C ARG A 162 -2.79 -4.76 -15.03
N PRO A 163 -3.70 -3.88 -15.48
CA PRO A 163 -4.26 -2.84 -14.64
C PRO A 163 -4.95 -3.44 -13.41
N THR A 164 -4.75 -2.81 -12.26
CA THR A 164 -5.45 -3.14 -11.01
C THR A 164 -6.15 -1.90 -10.48
N ALA A 165 -7.32 -2.08 -9.88
CA ALA A 165 -8.08 -1.03 -9.22
C ALA A 165 -8.23 -1.37 -7.73
N GLN A 166 -7.72 -0.49 -6.86
CA GLN A 166 -7.66 -0.75 -5.42
C GLN A 166 -8.35 0.37 -4.65
N TYR A 167 -9.13 0.01 -3.64
CA TYR A 167 -9.83 0.96 -2.80
C TYR A 167 -9.53 0.72 -1.33
N TYR A 168 -9.04 1.75 -0.66
CA TYR A 168 -8.72 1.77 0.76
C TYR A 168 -9.59 2.81 1.45
N ARG A 169 -10.39 2.39 2.44
CA ARG A 169 -11.29 3.26 3.18
C ARG A 169 -11.07 3.13 4.68
N HIS A 170 -10.94 4.24 5.39
CA HIS A 170 -10.69 4.29 6.83
C HIS A 170 -9.48 3.45 7.28
N CYS A 171 -8.53 3.23 6.38
CA CYS A 171 -7.33 2.45 6.67
C CYS A 171 -6.28 3.29 7.38
N GLN A 172 -5.41 2.63 8.14
CA GLN A 172 -4.21 3.22 8.71
C GLN A 172 -2.99 2.58 8.03
N ILE A 173 -2.18 3.39 7.36
CA ILE A 173 -1.00 2.90 6.63
C ILE A 173 0.22 3.59 7.21
N ALA A 174 1.18 2.82 7.74
CA ALA A 174 2.37 3.35 8.39
C ALA A 174 3.65 2.83 7.74
N GLY A 175 4.63 3.71 7.63
CA GLY A 175 5.96 3.41 7.11
C GLY A 175 6.85 4.64 7.05
N ASP A 176 8.05 4.49 6.47
CA ASP A 176 9.04 5.58 6.44
C ASP A 176 9.48 5.97 5.03
N ILE A 177 9.88 5.05 4.17
CA ILE A 177 10.35 5.34 2.80
C ILE A 177 9.52 4.57 1.79
N ASP A 178 8.96 5.30 0.78
CA ASP A 178 8.23 4.72 -0.34
C ASP A 178 7.14 3.73 0.11
N PHE A 179 6.55 3.99 1.29
CA PHE A 179 5.75 3.00 1.99
C PHE A 179 4.38 2.73 1.39
N ILE A 180 3.99 3.51 0.35
CA ILE A 180 2.88 3.19 -0.56
C ILE A 180 3.44 3.27 -1.98
N PHE A 181 3.64 2.12 -2.64
CA PHE A 181 4.32 2.12 -3.93
C PHE A 181 3.69 1.13 -4.91
N GLY A 182 4.00 1.29 -6.21
CA GLY A 182 3.53 0.38 -7.25
C GLY A 182 2.77 1.04 -8.39
N GLY A 183 2.08 0.23 -9.19
CA GLY A 183 1.51 0.61 -10.48
C GLY A 183 -0.02 0.65 -10.57
N ALA A 184 -0.73 0.43 -9.46
CA ALA A 184 -2.19 0.42 -9.44
C ALA A 184 -2.82 1.79 -9.68
N ASP A 185 -4.07 1.79 -10.12
CA ASP A 185 -5.00 2.87 -9.88
C ASP A 185 -5.64 2.64 -8.50
N ALA A 186 -5.33 3.51 -7.53
CA ALA A 186 -5.74 3.30 -6.14
C ALA A 186 -6.37 4.57 -5.55
N LEU A 187 -7.54 4.39 -4.91
CA LEU A 187 -8.21 5.43 -4.14
C LEU A 187 -8.04 5.17 -2.64
N PHE A 188 -7.45 6.14 -1.95
CA PHE A 188 -7.36 6.18 -0.50
C PHE A 188 -8.36 7.22 0.01
N GLU A 189 -9.38 6.79 0.72
CA GLU A 189 -10.47 7.64 1.18
C GLU A 189 -10.56 7.60 2.70
N GLN A 190 -10.44 8.78 3.33
CA GLN A 190 -10.52 8.93 4.79
C GLN A 190 -9.54 8.03 5.55
N CYS A 191 -8.32 7.91 4.99
CA CYS A 191 -7.26 7.11 5.57
C CYS A 191 -6.32 7.95 6.43
N THR A 192 -5.71 7.31 7.43
CA THR A 192 -4.59 7.88 8.18
C THR A 192 -3.28 7.37 7.58
N ILE A 193 -2.49 8.29 7.03
CA ILE A 193 -1.19 8.02 6.43
C ILE A 193 -0.12 8.47 7.41
N ARG A 194 0.51 7.52 8.11
CA ARG A 194 1.43 7.80 9.21
C ARG A 194 2.88 7.59 8.77
N THR A 195 3.68 8.64 8.81
CA THR A 195 5.12 8.52 8.61
C THR A 195 5.83 8.19 9.92
N VAL A 196 6.58 7.10 9.92
CA VAL A 196 7.46 6.68 11.02
C VAL A 196 8.81 7.36 10.87
N ASN A 197 9.37 7.88 11.95
CA ASN A 197 10.68 8.52 11.90
C ASN A 197 11.80 7.46 11.79
N ASN A 198 12.52 7.50 10.70
CA ASN A 198 13.67 6.62 10.43
C ASN A 198 15.02 7.28 10.74
N HIS A 199 14.98 8.50 11.31
CA HIS A 199 16.16 9.32 11.63
C HIS A 199 17.04 9.68 10.42
N LEU A 200 16.53 9.52 9.21
CA LEU A 200 17.17 9.99 7.98
C LEU A 200 16.78 11.46 7.70
N PRO A 201 17.60 12.18 6.92
CA PRO A 201 17.31 13.59 6.59
C PRO A 201 15.96 13.80 5.89
N VAL A 202 15.50 12.81 5.13
CA VAL A 202 14.25 12.86 4.38
C VAL A 202 13.55 11.50 4.30
N SER A 203 12.22 11.53 4.20
CA SER A 203 11.34 10.37 3.99
C SER A 203 10.37 10.63 2.85
N TYR A 204 9.71 9.56 2.36
CA TYR A 204 8.79 9.64 1.22
C TYR A 204 7.58 8.76 1.47
N VAL A 205 6.37 9.32 1.28
CA VAL A 205 5.12 8.57 1.43
C VAL A 205 4.90 7.65 0.22
N THR A 206 4.88 8.21 -0.99
CA THR A 206 4.50 7.45 -2.19
C THR A 206 5.64 7.30 -3.19
N ALA A 207 5.67 6.12 -3.86
CA ALA A 207 6.53 5.85 -5.00
C ALA A 207 5.73 5.20 -6.15
N PRO A 208 4.91 5.98 -6.87
CA PRO A 208 4.08 5.47 -7.94
C PRO A 208 4.89 5.07 -9.17
N SER A 209 4.40 4.02 -9.86
CA SER A 209 4.97 3.53 -11.13
C SER A 209 3.90 3.18 -12.17
N GLY A 210 2.71 3.73 -12.00
CA GLY A 210 1.53 3.45 -12.81
C GLY A 210 1.69 3.79 -14.29
N ARG A 211 0.71 3.40 -15.08
CA ARG A 211 0.67 3.64 -16.51
C ARG A 211 0.40 5.12 -16.84
N ALA A 212 0.83 5.55 -18.03
CA ALA A 212 0.61 6.93 -18.47
C ALA A 212 -0.89 7.29 -18.60
N ASP A 213 -1.75 6.32 -18.94
CA ASP A 213 -3.20 6.47 -19.09
C ASP A 213 -3.98 6.13 -17.81
N GLY A 214 -3.32 5.66 -16.74
CA GLY A 214 -3.92 5.38 -15.44
C GLY A 214 -4.14 6.64 -14.60
N LEU A 215 -4.90 6.50 -13.51
CA LEU A 215 -5.11 7.55 -12.51
C LEU A 215 -3.95 7.64 -11.53
N GLY A 216 -3.29 6.50 -11.21
CA GLY A 216 -2.29 6.40 -10.15
C GLY A 216 -2.92 6.42 -8.76
N PHE A 217 -2.22 6.98 -7.79
CA PHE A 217 -2.68 7.07 -6.40
C PHE A 217 -3.47 8.36 -6.17
N VAL A 218 -4.69 8.24 -5.69
CA VAL A 218 -5.57 9.38 -5.34
C VAL A 218 -5.89 9.28 -3.86
N PHE A 219 -5.43 10.27 -3.09
CA PHE A 219 -5.77 10.44 -1.67
C PHE A 219 -6.87 11.49 -1.58
N TRP A 220 -7.97 11.16 -0.90
CA TRP A 220 -9.06 12.08 -0.66
C TRP A 220 -9.51 12.06 0.79
N ASP A 221 -9.61 13.25 1.41
CA ASP A 221 -10.02 13.44 2.81
C ASP A 221 -9.17 12.58 3.78
N CYS A 222 -7.86 12.49 3.53
CA CYS A 222 -6.91 11.72 4.33
C CYS A 222 -6.13 12.61 5.29
N ASP A 223 -5.69 12.03 6.40
CA ASP A 223 -4.81 12.65 7.38
C ASP A 223 -3.38 12.15 7.22
N PHE A 224 -2.45 13.04 6.85
CA PHE A 224 -1.02 12.76 6.83
C PHE A 224 -0.43 13.17 8.17
N VAL A 225 -0.01 12.20 8.96
CA VAL A 225 0.44 12.40 10.35
C VAL A 225 1.81 11.81 10.60
N SER A 226 2.49 12.32 11.62
CA SER A 226 3.66 11.70 12.22
C SER A 226 3.72 12.07 13.70
N ASP A 227 4.31 11.20 14.52
CA ASP A 227 4.46 11.48 15.95
C ASP A 227 5.74 12.29 16.22
N ASP A 228 6.81 12.07 15.45
CA ASP A 228 8.15 12.56 15.78
C ASP A 228 9.04 12.88 14.56
N CYS A 229 8.55 12.84 13.33
CA CYS A 229 9.30 13.33 12.19
C CYS A 229 9.51 14.84 12.29
N PRO A 230 10.76 15.34 12.07
CA PRO A 230 10.99 16.78 12.03
C PRO A 230 10.15 17.48 10.96
N ALA A 231 9.80 18.75 11.23
CA ALA A 231 9.02 19.55 10.29
C ALA A 231 9.72 19.66 8.92
N GLY A 232 8.98 19.50 7.84
CA GLY A 232 9.46 19.69 6.47
C GLY A 232 10.42 18.60 5.95
N THR A 233 10.45 17.41 6.56
CA THR A 233 11.39 16.34 6.17
C THR A 233 10.75 15.21 5.38
N VAL A 234 9.42 15.22 5.18
CA VAL A 234 8.68 14.13 4.52
C VAL A 234 8.06 14.63 3.23
N PHE A 235 8.41 14.03 2.13
CA PHE A 235 7.78 14.29 0.84
C PHE A 235 6.51 13.43 0.66
N LEU A 236 5.45 13.99 0.08
CA LEU A 236 4.23 13.26 -0.29
C LEU A 236 4.51 12.15 -1.31
N GLY A 237 5.61 12.27 -2.04
CA GLY A 237 6.05 11.21 -2.93
C GLY A 237 7.18 11.58 -3.86
N ARG A 238 7.66 10.55 -4.58
CA ARG A 238 8.65 10.65 -5.65
C ARG A 238 8.34 9.60 -6.74
N PRO A 239 8.59 9.86 -8.05
CA PRO A 239 8.16 8.94 -9.09
C PRO A 239 9.10 7.74 -9.20
N TRP A 240 8.65 6.54 -8.86
CA TRP A 240 9.43 5.32 -9.13
C TRP A 240 9.61 5.08 -10.63
N ARG A 241 8.60 5.49 -11.43
CA ARG A 241 8.68 5.56 -12.90
C ARG A 241 8.16 6.91 -13.40
N PRO A 242 8.59 7.38 -14.57
CA PRO A 242 8.17 8.69 -15.10
C PRO A 242 6.67 8.87 -15.29
N THR A 243 5.95 7.77 -15.49
CA THR A 243 4.49 7.76 -15.64
C THR A 243 3.71 7.65 -14.32
N GLY A 244 4.43 7.49 -13.19
CA GLY A 244 3.80 7.40 -11.89
C GLY A 244 3.07 8.68 -11.50
N LYS A 245 1.88 8.56 -10.91
CA LYS A 245 1.01 9.67 -10.55
C LYS A 245 0.56 9.57 -9.11
N THR A 246 0.50 10.71 -8.42
CA THR A 246 -0.15 10.85 -7.12
C THR A 246 -0.92 12.16 -7.08
N ALA A 247 -2.17 12.11 -6.63
CA ALA A 247 -2.99 13.28 -6.35
C ALA A 247 -3.41 13.30 -4.88
N VAL A 248 -3.31 14.46 -4.25
CA VAL A 248 -3.69 14.70 -2.85
C VAL A 248 -4.82 15.73 -2.84
N LEU A 249 -6.03 15.31 -2.47
CA LEU A 249 -7.26 16.10 -2.58
C LEU A 249 -7.92 16.26 -1.21
N ASP A 250 -8.16 17.50 -0.78
CA ASP A 250 -8.84 17.84 0.47
C ASP A 250 -8.24 17.16 1.73
N CYS A 251 -6.92 16.91 1.72
CA CYS A 251 -6.24 16.22 2.79
C CYS A 251 -5.71 17.17 3.86
N ARG A 252 -5.55 16.66 5.08
CA ARG A 252 -4.88 17.37 6.16
C ARG A 252 -3.43 16.94 6.26
N LEU A 253 -2.50 17.87 6.12
CA LEU A 253 -1.07 17.64 6.07
C LEU A 253 -0.41 18.15 7.36
N GLY A 254 0.24 17.26 8.11
CA GLY A 254 0.98 17.61 9.32
C GLY A 254 2.27 18.38 9.01
N ALA A 255 2.84 19.01 10.02
CA ALA A 255 4.05 19.85 9.91
C ALA A 255 5.28 19.12 9.32
N HIS A 256 5.33 17.79 9.41
CA HIS A 256 6.42 16.97 8.87
C HIS A 256 6.48 17.01 7.33
N ILE A 257 5.39 17.37 6.64
CA ILE A 257 5.36 17.41 5.17
C ILE A 257 6.22 18.56 4.64
N ALA A 258 7.11 18.23 3.71
CA ALA A 258 8.02 19.18 3.08
C ALA A 258 7.25 20.26 2.27
N PRO A 259 7.69 21.53 2.32
CA PRO A 259 7.02 22.62 1.58
C PRO A 259 6.92 22.36 0.08
N GLU A 260 7.89 21.69 -0.53
CA GLU A 260 7.90 21.32 -1.94
C GLU A 260 6.82 20.29 -2.29
N GLY A 261 6.30 19.57 -1.30
CA GLY A 261 5.29 18.52 -1.39
C GLY A 261 5.85 17.22 -1.98
N PHE A 262 6.40 17.24 -3.17
CA PHE A 262 6.95 16.07 -3.86
C PHE A 262 8.42 16.27 -4.20
N SER A 263 9.16 15.19 -4.35
CA SER A 263 10.57 15.20 -4.70
C SER A 263 10.82 14.54 -6.05
N PRO A 264 11.72 15.10 -6.89
CA PRO A 264 12.19 14.39 -8.06
C PRO A 264 13.01 13.17 -7.65
N TRP A 265 12.81 12.05 -8.35
CA TRP A 265 13.67 10.90 -8.15
C TRP A 265 15.03 11.13 -8.83
N GLN A 266 16.09 11.23 -8.04
CA GLN A 266 17.44 11.51 -8.54
C GLN A 266 17.51 12.83 -9.34
N SER A 267 18.16 12.84 -10.51
CA SER A 267 18.39 14.01 -11.34
C SER A 267 17.35 14.21 -12.45
N ARG A 268 16.10 13.84 -12.20
CA ARG A 268 15.04 13.99 -13.22
C ARG A 268 14.69 15.45 -13.46
N THR A 269 14.25 15.75 -14.68
CA THR A 269 13.76 17.06 -15.07
C THR A 269 12.31 17.24 -14.62
N ASP A 270 11.86 18.49 -14.51
CA ASP A 270 10.47 18.82 -14.12
C ASP A 270 9.42 18.21 -15.06
N SER A 271 9.77 18.01 -16.34
CA SER A 271 8.88 17.35 -17.30
C SER A 271 8.56 15.90 -16.96
N ASP A 272 9.46 15.22 -16.24
CA ASP A 272 9.25 13.86 -15.79
C ASP A 272 8.35 13.79 -14.55
N LEU A 273 8.04 14.94 -13.95
CA LEU A 273 7.30 15.09 -12.70
C LEU A 273 5.88 15.64 -12.88
N ALA A 274 5.46 15.86 -14.13
CA ALA A 274 4.15 16.42 -14.47
C ALA A 274 2.93 15.56 -14.02
N CYS A 275 3.19 14.48 -13.27
CA CYS A 275 2.19 13.52 -12.82
C CYS A 275 1.72 13.74 -11.37
N PHE A 276 2.25 14.73 -10.66
CA PHE A 276 1.84 15.01 -9.27
C PHE A 276 0.87 16.20 -9.20
N ALA A 277 -0.19 16.04 -8.41
CA ALA A 277 -1.24 17.02 -8.29
C ALA A 277 -1.73 17.22 -6.85
N GLU A 278 -2.24 18.40 -6.55
CA GLU A 278 -2.80 18.73 -5.24
C GLU A 278 -3.97 19.70 -5.38
N ALA A 279 -4.98 19.56 -4.49
CA ALA A 279 -6.07 20.51 -4.33
C ALA A 279 -6.62 20.47 -2.92
N GLY A 280 -7.00 21.61 -2.36
CA GLY A 280 -7.76 21.72 -1.11
C GLY A 280 -7.04 21.25 0.16
N SER A 281 -5.74 20.99 0.12
CA SER A 281 -4.97 20.56 1.30
C SER A 281 -4.94 21.64 2.38
N THR A 282 -5.01 21.21 3.65
CA THR A 282 -4.99 22.03 4.85
C THR A 282 -3.94 21.56 5.85
N GLY A 283 -3.75 22.32 6.94
CA GLY A 283 -2.80 21.97 8.01
C GLY A 283 -1.41 22.62 7.83
N GLU A 284 -0.52 22.36 8.78
CA GLU A 284 0.80 23.04 8.85
C GLU A 284 1.73 22.65 7.69
N GLY A 285 1.57 21.45 7.11
CA GLY A 285 2.30 21.00 5.94
C GLY A 285 1.72 21.45 4.60
N ALA A 286 0.57 22.16 4.59
CA ALA A 286 -0.01 22.72 3.39
C ALA A 286 0.69 24.05 3.06
N ALA A 287 1.52 24.05 2.02
CA ALA A 287 2.29 25.21 1.58
C ALA A 287 2.18 25.40 0.07
N ALA A 288 2.64 26.52 -0.45
CA ALA A 288 2.76 26.74 -1.88
C ALA A 288 3.82 25.77 -2.44
N ARG A 289 3.41 24.91 -3.37
CA ARG A 289 4.26 23.91 -3.99
C ARG A 289 5.12 24.49 -5.11
N GLY A 290 6.15 23.77 -5.49
CA GLY A 290 6.95 24.09 -6.68
C GLY A 290 6.11 24.06 -7.96
N ALA A 291 6.54 24.81 -8.99
CA ALA A 291 5.81 24.99 -10.25
C ALA A 291 5.50 23.68 -11.01
N TRP A 292 6.20 22.61 -10.70
CA TRP A 292 6.01 21.28 -11.33
C TRP A 292 4.90 20.43 -10.66
N VAL A 293 4.38 20.86 -9.49
CA VAL A 293 3.23 20.23 -8.86
C VAL A 293 1.95 20.89 -9.40
N LYS A 294 1.13 20.13 -10.07
CA LYS A 294 -0.11 20.63 -10.67
C LYS A 294 -1.11 21.01 -9.58
N GLN A 295 -1.41 22.29 -9.47
CA GLN A 295 -2.52 22.74 -8.63
C GLN A 295 -3.83 22.59 -9.42
N LEU A 296 -4.73 21.73 -8.91
CA LEU A 296 -6.03 21.52 -9.53
C LEU A 296 -7.02 22.56 -8.99
N ASP A 297 -7.88 23.07 -9.88
CA ASP A 297 -9.07 23.79 -9.44
C ASP A 297 -10.15 22.84 -8.93
N GLY A 298 -11.21 23.37 -8.32
CA GLY A 298 -12.26 22.56 -7.71
C GLY A 298 -12.94 21.63 -8.71
N GLN A 299 -13.16 22.06 -9.96
CA GLN A 299 -13.80 21.24 -10.99
C GLN A 299 -12.88 20.08 -11.42
N GLN A 300 -11.59 20.33 -11.59
CA GLN A 300 -10.59 19.31 -11.94
C GLN A 300 -10.43 18.28 -10.82
N ALA A 301 -10.41 18.72 -9.56
CA ALA A 301 -10.32 17.84 -8.41
C ALA A 301 -11.55 16.93 -8.27
N GLU A 302 -12.76 17.50 -8.43
CA GLU A 302 -14.01 16.76 -8.38
C GLU A 302 -14.11 15.72 -9.52
N GLU A 303 -13.71 16.09 -10.73
CA GLU A 303 -13.70 15.18 -11.88
C GLU A 303 -12.73 14.01 -11.65
N LEU A 304 -11.51 14.29 -11.14
CA LEU A 304 -10.53 13.25 -10.83
C LEU A 304 -11.07 12.30 -9.75
N LEU A 305 -11.65 12.83 -8.68
CA LEU A 305 -12.24 12.05 -7.60
C LEU A 305 -13.41 11.20 -8.11
N ARG A 306 -14.26 11.75 -8.96
CA ARG A 306 -15.37 11.02 -9.59
C ARG A 306 -14.86 9.84 -10.42
N CYS A 307 -13.80 10.05 -11.21
CA CYS A 307 -13.16 8.97 -11.98
C CYS A 307 -12.57 7.90 -11.07
N ALA A 308 -11.86 8.29 -10.00
CA ALA A 308 -11.27 7.37 -9.04
C ALA A 308 -12.34 6.52 -8.32
N ARG A 309 -13.43 7.15 -7.88
CA ARG A 309 -14.57 6.45 -7.26
C ARG A 309 -15.22 5.46 -8.20
N LYS A 310 -15.45 5.86 -9.46
CA LYS A 310 -16.05 4.97 -10.46
C LYS A 310 -15.18 3.75 -10.76
N LEU A 311 -13.84 3.92 -10.76
CA LEU A 311 -12.91 2.86 -11.09
C LEU A 311 -12.64 1.93 -9.92
N CYS A 312 -12.42 2.48 -8.72
CA CYS A 312 -11.86 1.75 -7.59
C CYS A 312 -12.92 1.24 -6.59
N ARG A 313 -14.04 1.96 -6.39
CA ARG A 313 -15.06 1.51 -5.42
C ARG A 313 -15.73 0.23 -5.90
N PRO A 314 -15.97 -0.73 -4.99
CA PRO A 314 -16.82 -1.88 -5.30
C PRO A 314 -18.24 -1.42 -5.64
N GLU A 315 -18.87 -2.12 -6.57
CA GLU A 315 -20.29 -1.93 -6.93
C GLU A 315 -21.22 -2.33 -5.79
#